data_fd8f0efb2d382c285d912b1964d20830
#
_entry.id   fd8f0efb2d382c285d912b1964d20830
#
_cell.length_a   1.000
_cell.length_b   1.000
_cell.length_c   1.000
_cell.angle_alpha   90.00
_cell.angle_beta   90.00
_cell.angle_gamma   90.00
#
_symmetry.space_group_name_H-M   'P 1'
#
loop_
_entity.id
_entity.type
_entity.pdbx_description
1 polymer ?
#
loop_
_entity_poly.entity_id
_entity_poly.type
_entity_poly.pdbx_seq_one_letter_code
_entity_poly.pdbx_strand_id
1 'polypeptide(L)'
;QRQMCIRDSISTDEVFGSLGKEGSFNEETSYDPRSPYSASKAASDHLVRAWNETYKLPTVITNCSNNFGPYQFPEKLIPVSILKLMRGEKVPIYGDGENIRDWLFVEDHVNALLQVAEKGRISETYCIGGHGEMTNKKIVYEICKIMDKIYIDNSPHSRLIYFVEDRPGHD
;
A
#
# COMPACT_ATOMS: atom_id res chain seq x y z
N GLN A 1 30.78 -13.35 8.62
CA GLN A 1 29.35 -13.63 8.88
C GLN A 1 28.77 -12.42 9.59
N ARG A 2 28.04 -11.54 8.85
CA ARG A 2 27.14 -10.59 9.50
C ARG A 2 26.01 -11.42 10.09
N GLN A 3 25.96 -11.55 11.41
CA GLN A 3 24.75 -12.04 12.07
C GLN A 3 23.63 -11.06 11.74
N MET A 4 22.59 -11.54 11.06
CA MET A 4 21.36 -10.79 10.86
C MET A 4 20.66 -10.62 12.22
N CYS A 5 21.02 -9.57 12.92
CA CYS A 5 20.34 -9.13 14.14
C CYS A 5 19.74 -7.73 13.93
N ILE A 6 19.28 -7.45 12.72
CA ILE A 6 18.55 -6.22 12.40
C ILE A 6 17.06 -6.52 12.62
N ARG A 7 16.40 -5.68 13.38
CA ARG A 7 14.95 -5.65 13.45
C ARG A 7 14.43 -4.69 12.40
N ASP A 8 13.76 -5.19 11.37
CA ASP A 8 12.99 -4.37 10.46
C ASP A 8 11.59 -4.09 11.05
N SER A 9 11.20 -2.82 11.03
CA SER A 9 9.84 -2.38 11.34
C SER A 9 9.14 -2.02 10.04
N ILE A 10 8.27 -2.91 9.59
CA ILE A 10 7.50 -2.69 8.37
C ILE A 10 6.36 -1.71 8.67
N SER A 11 6.43 -0.54 8.07
CA SER A 11 5.48 0.56 8.20
C SER A 11 4.77 0.85 6.86
N THR A 12 4.21 2.02 6.70
CA THR A 12 3.41 2.41 5.55
C THR A 12 3.77 3.84 5.11
N ASP A 13 3.57 4.17 3.86
CA ASP A 13 3.67 5.51 3.30
C ASP A 13 2.58 6.46 3.85
N GLU A 14 1.45 5.93 4.35
CA GLU A 14 0.39 6.73 4.96
C GLU A 14 0.85 7.57 6.17
N VAL A 15 2.01 7.26 6.76
CA VAL A 15 2.60 8.06 7.83
C VAL A 15 3.05 9.45 7.37
N PHE A 16 3.28 9.62 6.07
CA PHE A 16 3.71 10.90 5.48
C PHE A 16 2.54 11.84 5.15
N GLY A 17 1.29 11.35 5.26
CA GLY A 17 0.09 12.14 4.96
C GLY A 17 -0.30 12.10 3.49
N SER A 18 -0.80 13.21 2.96
CA SER A 18 -1.31 13.31 1.58
C SER A 18 -0.37 14.13 0.72
N LEU A 19 -0.11 13.64 -0.49
CA LEU A 19 0.54 14.41 -1.55
C LEU A 19 -0.46 15.32 -2.26
N GLY A 20 0.05 16.44 -2.80
CA GLY A 20 -0.68 17.24 -3.78
C GLY A 20 -0.80 16.50 -5.12
N LYS A 21 -0.99 17.27 -6.22
CA LYS A 21 -1.12 16.68 -7.57
C LYS A 21 0.20 16.12 -8.11
N GLU A 22 1.32 16.51 -7.56
CA GLU A 22 2.66 16.16 -8.00
C GLU A 22 3.56 15.91 -6.79
N GLY A 23 4.60 15.12 -6.98
CA GLY A 23 5.60 14.80 -5.97
C GLY A 23 5.61 13.32 -5.57
N SER A 24 6.55 12.98 -4.70
CA SER A 24 6.68 11.66 -4.11
C SER A 24 7.19 11.79 -2.68
N PHE A 25 6.80 10.88 -1.82
CA PHE A 25 7.42 10.75 -0.50
C PHE A 25 8.85 10.20 -0.63
N ASN A 26 9.69 10.60 0.28
CA ASN A 26 11.03 10.08 0.46
C ASN A 26 11.38 10.00 1.96
N GLU A 27 12.54 9.49 2.27
CA GLU A 27 12.99 9.25 3.64
C GLU A 27 13.17 10.54 4.48
N GLU A 28 13.25 11.70 3.82
CA GLU A 28 13.35 13.03 4.47
C GLU A 28 11.98 13.68 4.68
N THR A 29 10.91 13.09 4.13
CA THR A 29 9.55 13.61 4.25
C THR A 29 9.09 13.55 5.70
N SER A 30 8.61 14.68 6.23
CA SER A 30 8.06 14.74 7.58
C SER A 30 6.79 13.91 7.72
N TYR A 31 6.59 13.26 8.86
CA TYR A 31 5.36 12.56 9.17
C TYR A 31 4.20 13.53 9.39
N ASP A 32 3.06 13.26 8.72
CA ASP A 32 1.80 14.00 8.84
C ASP A 32 0.60 13.02 8.77
N PRO A 33 0.53 12.03 9.69
CA PRO A 33 -0.50 10.99 9.64
C PRO A 33 -1.90 11.57 9.82
N ARG A 34 -2.85 11.21 8.92
CA ARG A 34 -4.21 11.79 8.88
C ARG A 34 -5.31 10.83 9.28
N SER A 35 -4.97 9.60 9.64
CA SER A 35 -5.92 8.60 10.14
C SER A 35 -5.44 8.00 11.47
N PRO A 36 -6.35 7.43 12.30
CA PRO A 36 -5.92 6.70 13.51
C PRO A 36 -4.96 5.56 13.20
N TYR A 37 -5.12 4.89 12.08
CA TYR A 37 -4.21 3.84 11.62
C TYR A 37 -2.82 4.41 11.33
N SER A 38 -2.70 5.39 10.46
CA SER A 38 -1.41 5.98 10.10
C SER A 38 -0.73 6.65 11.30
N ALA A 39 -1.51 7.28 12.21
CA ALA A 39 -0.98 7.81 13.47
C ALA A 39 -0.40 6.72 14.37
N SER A 40 -1.05 5.55 14.47
CA SER A 40 -0.54 4.42 15.25
C SER A 40 0.76 3.85 14.66
N LYS A 41 0.86 3.81 13.33
CA LYS A 41 2.07 3.37 12.61
C LYS A 41 3.21 4.38 12.79
N ALA A 42 2.94 5.68 12.66
CA ALA A 42 3.90 6.74 12.93
C ALA A 42 4.43 6.68 14.38
N ALA A 43 3.55 6.46 15.35
CA ALA A 43 3.94 6.27 16.76
C ALA A 43 4.86 5.05 16.92
N SER A 44 4.56 3.94 16.25
CA SER A 44 5.42 2.75 16.24
C SER A 44 6.81 3.05 15.67
N ASP A 45 6.89 3.77 14.56
CA ASP A 45 8.16 4.15 13.94
C ASP A 45 9.01 5.04 14.85
N HIS A 46 8.37 6.01 15.52
CA HIS A 46 9.05 6.84 16.51
C HIS A 46 9.56 6.02 17.70
N LEU A 47 8.80 5.04 18.18
CA LEU A 47 9.26 4.13 19.24
C LEU A 47 10.47 3.32 18.79
N VAL A 48 10.47 2.80 17.57
CA VAL A 48 11.60 2.05 17.00
C VAL A 48 12.86 2.91 16.96
N ARG A 49 12.75 4.16 16.50
CA ARG A 49 13.87 5.12 16.51
C ARG A 49 14.36 5.42 17.92
N ALA A 50 13.43 5.65 18.86
CA ALA A 50 13.79 5.90 20.27
C ALA A 50 14.52 4.71 20.92
N TRP A 51 14.10 3.48 20.63
CA TRP A 51 14.80 2.28 21.10
C TRP A 51 16.19 2.14 20.51
N ASN A 52 16.37 2.46 19.24
CA ASN A 52 17.68 2.49 18.61
C ASN A 52 18.58 3.54 19.30
N GLU A 53 18.10 4.78 19.45
CA GLU A 53 18.89 5.85 20.05
C GLU A 53 19.25 5.56 21.51
N THR A 54 18.30 5.09 22.31
CA THR A 54 18.50 4.89 23.74
C THR A 54 19.30 3.63 24.06
N TYR A 55 19.00 2.52 23.40
CA TYR A 55 19.52 1.20 23.75
C TYR A 55 20.43 0.62 22.67
N LYS A 56 20.66 1.34 21.59
CA LYS A 56 21.45 0.90 20.42
C LYS A 56 20.93 -0.40 19.82
N LEU A 57 19.61 -0.61 19.90
CA LEU A 57 18.98 -1.75 19.23
C LEU A 57 19.17 -1.60 17.71
N PRO A 58 19.74 -2.60 17.02
CA PRO A 58 19.96 -2.51 15.57
C PRO A 58 18.63 -2.61 14.82
N THR A 59 18.07 -1.48 14.44
CA THR A 59 16.77 -1.38 13.76
C THR A 59 16.90 -0.69 12.42
N VAL A 60 15.99 -1.02 11.51
CA VAL A 60 15.67 -0.27 10.30
C VAL A 60 14.15 -0.08 10.23
N ILE A 61 13.68 0.89 9.47
CA ILE A 61 12.27 1.12 9.20
C ILE A 61 12.07 1.06 7.70
N THR A 62 11.02 0.37 7.26
CA THR A 62 10.61 0.35 5.86
C THR A 62 9.18 0.88 5.74
N ASN A 63 8.98 1.92 4.94
CA ASN A 63 7.67 2.49 4.64
C ASN A 63 7.28 2.05 3.23
N CYS A 64 6.28 1.18 3.11
CA CYS A 64 5.86 0.66 1.82
C CYS A 64 4.56 1.30 1.34
N SER A 65 4.41 1.36 0.02
CA SER A 65 3.17 1.73 -0.64
C SER A 65 2.14 0.58 -0.63
N ASN A 66 1.01 0.74 -1.34
CA ASN A 66 -0.11 -0.19 -1.29
C ASN A 66 0.24 -1.54 -1.93
N ASN A 67 0.42 -2.55 -1.10
CA ASN A 67 0.72 -3.89 -1.55
C ASN A 67 -0.49 -4.57 -2.20
N PHE A 68 -0.23 -5.37 -3.25
CA PHE A 68 -1.20 -6.27 -3.85
C PHE A 68 -0.52 -7.58 -4.28
N GLY A 69 -1.31 -8.65 -4.43
CA GLY A 69 -0.79 -9.92 -4.91
C GLY A 69 -1.57 -11.13 -4.40
N PRO A 70 -1.07 -12.34 -4.68
CA PRO A 70 -1.64 -13.58 -4.18
C PRO A 70 -1.81 -13.58 -2.66
N TYR A 71 -2.90 -14.21 -2.19
CA TYR A 71 -3.25 -14.33 -0.77
C TYR A 71 -3.57 -13.02 -0.04
N GLN A 72 -3.70 -11.89 -0.75
CA GLN A 72 -4.16 -10.66 -0.13
C GLN A 72 -5.56 -10.85 0.48
N PHE A 73 -5.75 -10.31 1.68
CA PHE A 73 -7.03 -10.44 2.39
C PHE A 73 -8.19 -9.84 1.57
N PRO A 74 -9.32 -10.57 1.43
CA PRO A 74 -10.37 -10.28 0.44
C PRO A 74 -11.28 -9.09 0.79
N GLU A 75 -10.88 -8.22 1.70
CA GLU A 75 -11.54 -6.92 1.96
C GLU A 75 -10.90 -5.75 1.20
N LYS A 76 -9.69 -5.94 0.67
CA LYS A 76 -8.95 -4.90 -0.04
C LYS A 76 -9.46 -4.74 -1.46
N LEU A 77 -9.24 -3.55 -2.06
CA LEU A 77 -9.85 -3.13 -3.33
C LEU A 77 -9.68 -4.17 -4.45
N ILE A 78 -8.46 -4.63 -4.69
CA ILE A 78 -8.18 -5.57 -5.79
C ILE A 78 -8.87 -6.91 -5.56
N PRO A 79 -8.62 -7.65 -4.46
CA PRO A 79 -9.25 -8.96 -4.28
C PRO A 79 -10.77 -8.90 -4.13
N VAL A 80 -11.34 -7.88 -3.45
CA VAL A 80 -12.79 -7.76 -3.35
C VAL A 80 -13.44 -7.47 -4.70
N SER A 81 -12.79 -6.66 -5.55
CA SER A 81 -13.29 -6.39 -6.90
C SER A 81 -13.32 -7.66 -7.74
N ILE A 82 -12.23 -8.43 -7.74
CA ILE A 82 -12.14 -9.70 -8.46
C ILE A 82 -13.24 -10.67 -8.00
N LEU A 83 -13.37 -10.88 -6.69
CA LEU A 83 -14.36 -11.82 -6.13
C LEU A 83 -15.80 -11.41 -6.45
N LYS A 84 -16.11 -10.10 -6.38
CA LYS A 84 -17.45 -9.59 -6.74
C LYS A 84 -17.74 -9.78 -8.22
N LEU A 85 -16.80 -9.45 -9.10
CA LEU A 85 -16.95 -9.64 -10.54
C LEU A 85 -17.14 -11.10 -10.91
N MET A 86 -16.37 -12.03 -10.30
CA MET A 86 -16.56 -13.48 -10.48
C MET A 86 -17.96 -13.96 -10.11
N ARG A 87 -18.61 -13.32 -9.13
CA ARG A 87 -19.97 -13.66 -8.67
C ARG A 87 -21.06 -12.87 -9.41
N GLY A 88 -20.70 -12.00 -10.34
CA GLY A 88 -21.65 -11.10 -11.00
C GLY A 88 -22.23 -10.03 -10.07
N GLU A 89 -21.58 -9.77 -8.95
CA GLU A 89 -21.98 -8.76 -7.95
C GLU A 89 -21.44 -7.38 -8.33
N LYS A 90 -22.15 -6.34 -7.85
CA LYS A 90 -21.74 -4.95 -8.06
C LYS A 90 -20.48 -4.61 -7.27
N VAL A 91 -19.55 -3.89 -7.92
CA VAL A 91 -18.30 -3.39 -7.33
C VAL A 91 -18.45 -1.91 -6.97
N PRO A 92 -18.39 -1.53 -5.68
CA PRO A 92 -18.48 -0.13 -5.27
C PRO A 92 -17.14 0.59 -5.49
N ILE A 93 -17.20 1.81 -6.01
CA ILE A 93 -16.12 2.78 -6.00
C ILE A 93 -16.52 3.91 -5.07
N TYR A 94 -15.71 4.21 -4.07
CA TYR A 94 -15.95 5.27 -3.11
C TYR A 94 -15.61 6.65 -3.70
N GLY A 95 -16.43 7.65 -3.42
CA GLY A 95 -16.30 9.00 -3.98
C GLY A 95 -16.34 8.98 -5.51
N ASP A 96 -15.47 9.74 -6.14
CA ASP A 96 -15.27 9.76 -7.60
C ASP A 96 -14.24 8.72 -8.09
N GLY A 97 -13.55 8.05 -7.14
CA GLY A 97 -12.53 7.05 -7.40
C GLY A 97 -11.20 7.61 -7.89
N GLU A 98 -10.98 8.93 -7.79
CA GLU A 98 -9.77 9.61 -8.29
C GLU A 98 -8.61 9.58 -7.28
N ASN A 99 -8.79 9.00 -6.08
CA ASN A 99 -7.69 8.77 -5.14
C ASN A 99 -6.59 7.96 -5.81
N ILE A 100 -5.40 8.53 -5.87
CA ILE A 100 -4.21 7.89 -6.46
C ILE A 100 -3.52 7.05 -5.38
N ARG A 101 -3.09 5.85 -5.78
CA ARG A 101 -2.28 4.96 -4.95
C ARG A 101 -1.11 4.44 -5.79
N ASP A 102 0.04 4.31 -5.17
CA ASP A 102 1.15 3.54 -5.74
C ASP A 102 0.95 2.06 -5.40
N TRP A 103 0.87 1.22 -6.42
CA TRP A 103 0.58 -0.20 -6.30
C TRP A 103 1.86 -1.03 -6.40
N LEU A 104 2.23 -1.66 -5.28
CA LEU A 104 3.45 -2.45 -5.13
C LEU A 104 3.11 -3.94 -5.13
N PHE A 105 3.69 -4.69 -6.07
CA PHE A 105 3.50 -6.14 -6.08
C PHE A 105 4.21 -6.78 -4.88
N VAL A 106 3.53 -7.70 -4.21
CA VAL A 106 3.98 -8.24 -2.92
C VAL A 106 5.33 -8.94 -2.99
N GLU A 107 5.66 -9.62 -4.10
CA GLU A 107 6.96 -10.28 -4.26
C GLU A 107 8.10 -9.26 -4.41
N ASP A 108 7.86 -8.14 -5.10
CA ASP A 108 8.83 -7.05 -5.19
C ASP A 108 9.06 -6.42 -3.82
N HIS A 109 8.00 -6.23 -3.03
CA HIS A 109 8.12 -5.76 -1.66
C HIS A 109 8.96 -6.73 -0.80
N VAL A 110 8.67 -8.03 -0.84
CA VAL A 110 9.44 -9.04 -0.10
C VAL A 110 10.91 -9.03 -0.50
N ASN A 111 11.21 -8.93 -1.80
CA ASN A 111 12.58 -8.83 -2.29
C ASN A 111 13.30 -7.56 -1.79
N ALA A 112 12.59 -6.43 -1.74
CA ALA A 112 13.13 -5.20 -1.17
C ALA A 112 13.41 -5.34 0.33
N LEU A 113 12.49 -5.93 1.11
CA LEU A 113 12.69 -6.21 2.54
C LEU A 113 13.92 -7.10 2.78
N LEU A 114 14.10 -8.15 1.99
CA LEU A 114 15.30 -9.01 2.07
C LEU A 114 16.58 -8.22 1.79
N GLN A 115 16.57 -7.36 0.78
CA GLN A 115 17.72 -6.51 0.49
C GLN A 115 18.02 -5.53 1.63
N VAL A 116 17.00 -4.92 2.23
CA VAL A 116 17.15 -4.03 3.39
C VAL A 116 17.71 -4.81 4.58
N ALA A 117 17.19 -6.02 4.87
CA ALA A 117 17.70 -6.86 5.95
C ALA A 117 19.17 -7.28 5.76
N GLU A 118 19.61 -7.53 4.52
CA GLU A 118 20.96 -7.97 4.20
C GLU A 118 21.97 -6.82 4.08
N LYS A 119 21.55 -5.69 3.50
CA LYS A 119 22.44 -4.60 3.05
C LYS A 119 22.12 -3.26 3.67
N GLY A 120 20.96 -3.12 4.32
CA GLY A 120 20.50 -1.88 4.93
C GLY A 120 21.45 -1.38 6.01
N ARG A 121 21.50 -0.08 6.19
CA ARG A 121 22.24 0.57 7.28
C ARG A 121 21.33 0.64 8.51
N ILE A 122 21.89 0.29 9.66
CA ILE A 122 21.20 0.43 10.94
C ILE A 122 20.81 1.90 11.16
N SER A 123 19.65 2.12 11.74
CA SER A 123 19.03 3.43 12.02
C SER A 123 18.46 4.16 10.82
N GLU A 124 18.59 3.61 9.62
CA GLU A 124 18.04 4.22 8.41
C GLU A 124 16.56 3.85 8.20
N THR A 125 15.89 4.69 7.45
CA THR A 125 14.54 4.46 6.94
C THR A 125 14.62 4.24 5.43
N TYR A 126 13.75 3.40 4.87
CA TYR A 126 13.69 3.09 3.44
C TYR A 126 12.26 3.19 2.95
N CYS A 127 12.02 4.01 1.93
CA CYS A 127 10.75 4.06 1.21
C CYS A 127 10.74 3.02 0.10
N ILE A 128 9.70 2.16 0.07
CA ILE A 128 9.56 1.09 -0.90
C ILE A 128 8.28 1.32 -1.70
N GLY A 129 8.42 1.78 -2.93
CA GLY A 129 7.33 2.04 -3.87
C GLY A 129 7.35 1.14 -5.09
N GLY A 130 6.22 1.04 -5.79
CA GLY A 130 6.05 0.21 -6.97
C GLY A 130 6.21 0.96 -8.29
N HIS A 131 6.25 2.31 -8.28
CA HIS A 131 6.14 3.17 -9.47
C HIS A 131 4.91 2.81 -10.32
N GLY A 132 3.83 2.42 -9.65
CA GLY A 132 2.59 1.94 -10.23
C GLY A 132 1.40 2.83 -9.88
N GLU A 133 1.56 4.16 -9.92
CA GLU A 133 0.54 5.12 -9.54
C GLU A 133 -0.69 5.01 -10.44
N MET A 134 -1.81 4.66 -9.84
CA MET A 134 -3.10 4.61 -10.52
C MET A 134 -4.23 5.02 -9.58
N THR A 135 -5.28 5.63 -10.16
CA THR A 135 -6.50 5.90 -9.39
C THR A 135 -7.24 4.60 -9.08
N ASN A 136 -7.97 4.58 -7.97
CA ASN A 136 -8.82 3.46 -7.59
C ASN A 136 -9.77 3.06 -8.72
N LYS A 137 -10.37 4.05 -9.38
CA LYS A 137 -11.22 3.86 -10.55
C LYS A 137 -10.49 3.16 -11.70
N LYS A 138 -9.29 3.62 -12.05
CA LYS A 138 -8.49 3.02 -13.14
C LYS A 138 -8.16 1.55 -12.84
N ILE A 139 -7.77 1.21 -11.61
CA ILE A 139 -7.52 -0.17 -11.20
C ILE A 139 -8.75 -1.04 -11.39
N VAL A 140 -9.93 -0.61 -10.92
CA VAL A 140 -11.15 -1.39 -11.06
C VAL A 140 -11.52 -1.60 -12.53
N TYR A 141 -11.35 -0.58 -13.39
CA TYR A 141 -11.57 -0.74 -14.83
C TYR A 141 -10.58 -1.69 -15.49
N GLU A 142 -9.30 -1.68 -15.10
CA GLU A 142 -8.32 -2.65 -15.61
C GLU A 142 -8.67 -4.08 -15.18
N ILE A 143 -9.10 -4.27 -13.93
CA ILE A 143 -9.61 -5.58 -13.47
C ILE A 143 -10.80 -6.03 -14.33
N CYS A 144 -11.78 -5.14 -14.60
CA CYS A 144 -12.92 -5.47 -15.48
C CYS A 144 -12.46 -5.92 -16.89
N LYS A 145 -11.50 -5.21 -17.49
CA LYS A 145 -10.96 -5.59 -18.81
C LYS A 145 -10.29 -6.96 -18.80
N ILE A 146 -9.60 -7.31 -17.72
CA ILE A 146 -8.99 -8.63 -17.57
C ILE A 146 -10.08 -9.68 -17.39
N MET A 147 -11.08 -9.41 -16.57
CA MET A 147 -12.21 -10.30 -16.34
C MET A 147 -13.02 -10.54 -17.62
N ASP A 148 -13.20 -9.53 -18.46
CA ASP A 148 -13.89 -9.66 -19.76
C ASP A 148 -13.18 -10.64 -20.71
N LYS A 149 -11.85 -10.78 -20.58
CA LYS A 149 -11.07 -11.76 -21.37
C LYS A 149 -11.17 -13.18 -20.81
N ILE A 150 -11.35 -13.31 -19.50
CA ILE A 150 -11.39 -14.62 -18.80
C ILE A 150 -12.81 -15.18 -18.75
N TYR A 151 -13.81 -14.33 -18.52
CA TYR A 151 -15.21 -14.69 -18.34
C TYR A 151 -16.10 -13.96 -19.36
N ILE A 152 -15.97 -14.36 -20.63
CA ILE A 152 -16.60 -13.71 -21.80
C ILE A 152 -18.13 -13.62 -21.65
N ASP A 153 -18.77 -14.65 -21.12
CA ASP A 153 -20.24 -14.73 -21.00
C ASP A 153 -20.84 -13.65 -20.10
N ASN A 154 -20.04 -13.07 -19.21
CA ASN A 154 -20.46 -12.02 -18.28
C ASN A 154 -19.99 -10.61 -18.70
N SER A 155 -19.38 -10.47 -19.87
CA SER A 155 -18.87 -9.18 -20.40
C SER A 155 -20.03 -8.26 -20.83
N PRO A 156 -19.90 -6.90 -20.71
CA PRO A 156 -18.77 -6.21 -20.06
C PRO A 156 -18.93 -6.12 -18.53
N HIS A 157 -17.90 -6.51 -17.81
CA HIS A 157 -17.91 -6.46 -16.34
C HIS A 157 -17.97 -5.03 -15.80
N SER A 158 -17.56 -4.04 -16.58
CA SER A 158 -17.65 -2.61 -16.21
C SER A 158 -19.08 -2.13 -15.89
N ARG A 159 -20.12 -2.83 -16.38
CA ARG A 159 -21.53 -2.55 -16.03
C ARG A 159 -21.86 -2.79 -14.56
N LEU A 160 -21.02 -3.54 -13.86
CA LEU A 160 -21.18 -3.87 -12.44
C LEU A 160 -20.57 -2.80 -11.52
N ILE A 161 -19.85 -1.83 -12.07
CA ILE A 161 -19.28 -0.74 -11.31
C ILE A 161 -20.40 0.25 -10.92
N TYR A 162 -20.38 0.69 -9.66
CA TYR A 162 -21.22 1.79 -9.21
C TYR A 162 -20.48 2.66 -8.20
N PHE A 163 -20.83 3.94 -8.16
CA PHE A 163 -20.22 4.88 -7.23
C PHE A 163 -21.06 5.01 -5.97
N VAL A 164 -20.39 5.12 -4.84
CA VAL A 164 -21.00 5.29 -3.52
C VAL A 164 -20.42 6.52 -2.83
N GLU A 165 -21.10 7.01 -1.82
CA GLU A 165 -20.60 8.10 -0.97
C GLU A 165 -19.22 7.74 -0.40
N ASP A 166 -18.35 8.74 -0.35
CA ASP A 166 -16.99 8.52 0.16
C ASP A 166 -17.01 8.30 1.67
N ARG A 167 -16.03 7.57 2.14
CA ARG A 167 -15.89 7.25 3.56
C ARG A 167 -15.03 8.31 4.27
N PRO A 168 -15.31 8.65 5.54
CA PRO A 168 -14.45 9.54 6.32
C PRO A 168 -12.98 9.05 6.38
N GLY A 169 -12.04 9.96 6.15
CA GLY A 169 -10.60 9.64 6.20
C GLY A 169 -10.10 8.78 5.04
N HIS A 170 -10.77 8.85 3.90
CA HIS A 170 -10.32 8.23 2.66
C HIS A 170 -9.39 9.19 1.92
N ASP A 171 -8.10 9.09 2.17
CA ASP A 171 -7.04 9.83 1.48
C ASP A 171 -6.68 9.17 0.16
#